data_3666c17f991fe240ae9c54429bbd3bbc
#
_entry.id   3666c17f991fe240ae9c54429bbd3bbc
#
_cell.length_a   1.000
_cell.length_b   1.000
_cell.length_c   1.000
_cell.angle_alpha   90.00
_cell.angle_beta   90.00
_cell.angle_gamma   90.00
#
_symmetry.space_group_name_H-M   'P 1'
#
loop_
_entity.id
_entity.type
_entity.pdbx_description
1 polymer ?
#
loop_
_entity_poly.entity_id
_entity_poly.type
_entity_poly.pdbx_seq_one_letter_code
_entity_poly.pdbx_strand_id
1 'polypeptide(L)'
;MKKRFLTLMAFAATSLFAFAQDYTQYVDPFIGTGGHGHVFLGANVPFGNIQAGPTQKKQGWDWCSGYHYSDSTVIGFGQMHLSGTGIGDLGDVSLLPTTNPAQREVKFAHRAEHVTPGYYSVMLASGVRVELTATQRVAFHRYAFPADATKGYVILNLSQGIGWDKMTSCSFKQESAKTVSGYRMSQGWAKDQRVYFVAEFSQPVKLESNERDTIGVFAFDNAEQPLLVKVGISAVSVENARLNMQKELPGWDFRNAVAQAKDEWNRELSKIAIKTQ
;
A
#
# COMPACT_ATOMS: atom_id res chain seq x y z
N MET A 1 -38.71 -55.98 39.70
CA MET A 1 -38.39 -55.36 38.44
C MET A 1 -38.33 -53.87 38.64
N LYS A 2 -37.11 -53.30 38.77
CA LYS A 2 -36.88 -51.84 38.99
C LYS A 2 -36.51 -51.21 37.65
N LYS A 3 -37.38 -50.33 37.11
CA LYS A 3 -37.07 -49.51 35.92
C LYS A 3 -36.22 -48.32 36.34
N ARG A 4 -34.99 -48.27 35.82
CA ARG A 4 -34.09 -47.08 35.94
C ARG A 4 -34.47 -46.15 34.83
N PHE A 5 -34.93 -44.92 35.16
CA PHE A 5 -35.07 -43.80 34.25
C PHE A 5 -33.69 -43.12 34.13
N LEU A 6 -33.13 -43.15 32.93
CA LEU A 6 -31.92 -42.41 32.58
C LEU A 6 -32.36 -41.05 32.03
N THR A 7 -32.19 -40.01 32.80
CA THR A 7 -32.44 -38.61 32.37
C THR A 7 -31.21 -38.13 31.61
N LEU A 8 -31.30 -38.00 30.29
CA LEU A 8 -30.29 -37.40 29.45
C LEU A 8 -30.40 -35.86 29.57
N MET A 9 -29.49 -35.23 30.32
CA MET A 9 -29.32 -33.79 30.29
C MET A 9 -28.54 -33.42 29.01
N ALA A 10 -29.23 -32.89 28.02
CA ALA A 10 -28.60 -32.25 26.85
C ALA A 10 -28.11 -30.85 27.27
N PHE A 11 -26.81 -30.71 27.48
CA PHE A 11 -26.14 -29.40 27.57
C PHE A 11 -26.11 -28.79 26.19
N ALA A 12 -27.02 -27.87 25.91
CA ALA A 12 -26.91 -26.97 24.75
C ALA A 12 -25.82 -25.97 25.05
N ALA A 13 -24.62 -26.23 24.58
CA ALA A 13 -23.53 -25.24 24.54
C ALA A 13 -23.88 -24.17 23.49
N THR A 14 -24.58 -23.13 23.89
CA THR A 14 -24.68 -21.88 23.12
C THR A 14 -23.31 -21.22 23.15
N SER A 15 -22.52 -21.50 22.13
CA SER A 15 -21.32 -20.70 21.83
C SER A 15 -21.79 -19.29 21.53
N LEU A 16 -21.72 -18.40 22.53
CA LEU A 16 -21.77 -16.96 22.35
C LEU A 16 -20.54 -16.59 21.51
N PHE A 17 -20.72 -16.46 20.19
CA PHE A 17 -19.78 -15.75 19.37
C PHE A 17 -19.81 -14.29 19.86
N ALA A 18 -18.92 -13.96 20.79
CA ALA A 18 -18.60 -12.58 21.07
C ALA A 18 -17.97 -12.03 19.77
N PHE A 19 -18.76 -11.34 18.97
CA PHE A 19 -18.20 -10.55 17.87
C PHE A 19 -17.24 -9.55 18.53
N ALA A 20 -15.95 -9.70 18.27
CA ALA A 20 -14.97 -8.71 18.72
C ALA A 20 -15.41 -7.35 18.16
N GLN A 21 -15.49 -6.36 19.04
CA GLN A 21 -15.92 -5.02 18.63
C GLN A 21 -14.93 -4.48 17.61
N ASP A 22 -15.44 -3.98 16.50
CA ASP A 22 -14.64 -3.36 15.43
C ASP A 22 -14.39 -1.88 15.76
N TYR A 23 -13.24 -1.59 16.34
CA TYR A 23 -12.84 -0.22 16.67
C TYR A 23 -12.36 0.57 15.45
N THR A 24 -11.98 -0.10 14.35
CA THR A 24 -11.52 0.59 13.13
C THR A 24 -12.61 1.45 12.49
N GLN A 25 -13.88 1.15 12.73
CA GLN A 25 -15.02 1.94 12.24
C GLN A 25 -15.09 3.36 12.83
N TYR A 26 -14.40 3.62 13.95
CA TYR A 26 -14.37 4.93 14.61
C TYR A 26 -13.19 5.79 14.13
N VAL A 27 -12.33 5.28 13.25
CA VAL A 27 -11.16 5.99 12.74
C VAL A 27 -11.53 6.62 11.39
N ASP A 28 -11.37 7.94 11.31
CA ASP A 28 -11.39 8.66 10.04
C ASP A 28 -9.96 9.00 9.60
N PRO A 29 -9.38 8.26 8.63
CA PRO A 29 -8.02 8.49 8.17
C PRO A 29 -7.82 9.80 7.41
N PHE A 30 -8.90 10.53 7.04
CA PHE A 30 -8.78 11.84 6.42
C PHE A 30 -8.44 12.96 7.42
N ILE A 31 -8.63 12.72 8.72
CA ILE A 31 -8.27 13.71 9.75
C ILE A 31 -6.78 14.01 9.67
N GLY A 32 -6.43 15.29 9.52
CA GLY A 32 -5.05 15.75 9.42
C GLY A 32 -4.45 15.72 8.03
N THR A 33 -5.19 15.29 6.98
CA THR A 33 -4.69 15.29 5.59
C THR A 33 -4.86 16.63 4.87
N GLY A 34 -5.49 17.61 5.50
CA GLY A 34 -5.66 18.97 4.98
C GLY A 34 -5.09 20.04 5.92
N GLY A 35 -5.05 21.30 5.48
CA GLY A 35 -4.46 22.40 6.23
C GLY A 35 -2.99 22.12 6.56
N HIS A 36 -2.61 22.28 7.81
CA HIS A 36 -1.25 22.02 8.32
C HIS A 36 -1.17 20.69 9.10
N GLY A 37 -1.97 19.69 8.76
CA GLY A 37 -2.02 18.43 9.51
C GLY A 37 -0.87 17.49 9.24
N HIS A 38 -0.33 17.48 8.01
CA HIS A 38 0.84 16.70 7.59
C HIS A 38 0.71 15.19 7.76
N VAL A 39 -0.52 14.66 7.70
CA VAL A 39 -0.80 13.23 7.83
C VAL A 39 -0.83 12.59 6.44
N PHE A 40 -0.14 11.46 6.27
CA PHE A 40 -0.23 10.69 5.05
C PHE A 40 -1.61 10.04 4.92
N LEU A 41 -2.02 9.75 3.69
CA LEU A 41 -3.21 8.96 3.41
C LEU A 41 -2.83 7.67 2.70
N GLY A 42 -3.26 6.52 3.21
CA GLY A 42 -2.91 5.25 2.59
C GLY A 42 -3.13 4.05 3.50
N ALA A 43 -2.51 2.95 3.14
CA ALA A 43 -2.58 1.68 3.86
C ALA A 43 -1.29 1.39 4.62
N ASN A 44 -1.41 1.06 5.89
CA ASN A 44 -0.33 0.61 6.75
C ASN A 44 -0.85 -0.31 7.84
N VAL A 45 0.07 -0.94 8.57
CA VAL A 45 -0.23 -1.64 9.82
C VAL A 45 0.45 -0.93 10.99
N PRO A 46 0.01 -1.13 12.23
CA PRO A 46 0.64 -0.52 13.39
C PRO A 46 2.15 -0.79 13.43
N PHE A 47 2.95 0.29 13.57
CA PHE A 47 4.40 0.25 13.69
C PHE A 47 5.15 -0.35 12.49
N GLY A 48 4.48 -0.53 11.33
CA GLY A 48 5.10 -1.02 10.12
C GLY A 48 5.98 0.02 9.41
N ASN A 49 6.91 -0.45 8.59
CA ASN A 49 7.74 0.40 7.73
C ASN A 49 7.02 0.79 6.43
N ILE A 50 5.89 0.16 6.13
CA ILE A 50 5.09 0.47 4.95
C ILE A 50 4.02 1.50 5.33
N GLN A 51 4.00 2.59 4.55
CA GLN A 51 2.91 3.56 4.45
C GLN A 51 2.58 3.68 2.95
N ALA A 52 1.91 2.67 2.40
CA ALA A 52 1.57 2.61 0.98
C ALA A 52 0.43 3.60 0.67
N GLY A 53 0.71 4.59 -0.15
CA GLY A 53 -0.28 5.64 -0.42
C GLY A 53 0.03 6.48 -1.64
N PRO A 54 -0.92 7.35 -2.03
CA PRO A 54 -0.72 8.27 -3.13
C PRO A 54 0.35 9.30 -2.79
N THR A 55 1.26 9.55 -3.76
CA THR A 55 2.17 10.68 -3.76
C THR A 55 1.67 11.70 -4.78
N GLN A 56 1.44 12.92 -4.35
CA GLN A 56 0.94 14.01 -5.18
C GLN A 56 2.09 14.80 -5.81
N LYS A 57 1.79 15.48 -6.93
CA LYS A 57 2.78 16.23 -7.69
C LYS A 57 3.23 17.51 -6.99
N LYS A 58 2.30 18.18 -6.33
CA LYS A 58 2.59 19.46 -5.66
C LYS A 58 3.54 19.23 -4.50
N GLN A 59 4.51 20.11 -4.37
CA GLN A 59 5.49 20.13 -3.30
C GLN A 59 5.25 21.36 -2.41
N GLY A 60 5.68 21.28 -1.18
CA GLY A 60 5.54 22.33 -0.20
C GLY A 60 5.40 21.77 1.21
N TRP A 61 5.42 22.66 2.20
CA TRP A 61 5.34 22.24 3.60
C TRP A 61 4.06 21.44 3.90
N ASP A 62 2.91 21.88 3.41
CA ASP A 62 1.64 21.19 3.62
C ASP A 62 1.55 19.82 2.88
N TRP A 63 2.40 19.60 1.88
CA TRP A 63 2.51 18.32 1.14
C TRP A 63 3.64 17.42 1.65
N CYS A 64 4.23 17.71 2.81
CA CYS A 64 5.39 17.00 3.31
C CYS A 64 5.12 15.50 3.62
N SER A 65 3.87 15.11 3.81
CA SER A 65 3.48 13.69 3.91
C SER A 65 3.26 13.01 2.55
N GLY A 66 3.45 13.74 1.43
CA GLY A 66 3.18 13.26 0.06
C GLY A 66 1.72 13.38 -0.37
N TYR A 67 0.82 13.69 0.54
CA TYR A 67 -0.61 13.88 0.28
C TYR A 67 -1.15 15.12 0.98
N HIS A 68 -2.00 15.86 0.29
CA HIS A 68 -2.80 16.94 0.87
C HIS A 68 -4.20 16.95 0.26
N TYR A 69 -5.24 17.04 1.06
CA TYR A 69 -6.65 16.90 0.64
C TYR A 69 -7.09 17.93 -0.41
N SER A 70 -6.44 19.09 -0.53
CA SER A 70 -6.78 20.08 -1.57
C SER A 70 -6.25 19.76 -2.96
N ASP A 71 -5.41 18.71 -3.12
CA ASP A 71 -4.83 18.30 -4.41
C ASP A 71 -5.49 17.01 -4.89
N SER A 72 -5.74 16.91 -6.19
CA SER A 72 -6.39 15.79 -6.83
C SER A 72 -5.57 15.17 -7.97
N THR A 73 -4.24 15.32 -7.91
CA THR A 73 -3.33 14.78 -8.92
C THR A 73 -2.29 13.89 -8.28
N VAL A 74 -2.28 12.61 -8.63
CA VAL A 74 -1.31 11.62 -8.15
C VAL A 74 -0.24 11.38 -9.22
N ILE A 75 1.03 11.24 -8.78
CA ILE A 75 2.18 10.89 -9.63
C ILE A 75 2.63 9.43 -9.43
N GLY A 76 2.06 8.74 -8.45
CA GLY A 76 2.30 7.33 -8.17
C GLY A 76 1.90 6.98 -6.75
N PHE A 77 2.08 5.72 -6.41
CA PHE A 77 1.82 5.17 -5.08
C PHE A 77 3.15 4.70 -4.48
N GLY A 78 3.69 5.53 -3.57
CA GLY A 78 4.92 5.24 -2.85
C GLY A 78 4.71 4.20 -1.76
N GLN A 79 5.79 3.55 -1.34
CA GLN A 79 5.73 2.52 -0.30
C GLN A 79 5.98 3.08 1.09
N MET A 80 6.57 4.27 1.18
CA MET A 80 6.97 4.90 2.44
C MET A 80 6.61 6.38 2.43
N HIS A 81 5.96 6.83 3.49
CA HIS A 81 5.60 8.22 3.72
C HIS A 81 5.80 8.58 5.19
N LEU A 82 6.24 9.79 5.49
CA LEU A 82 6.19 10.32 6.85
C LEU A 82 4.77 10.79 7.18
N SER A 83 4.43 10.80 8.46
CA SER A 83 3.13 11.26 8.94
C SER A 83 3.28 12.10 10.19
N GLY A 84 2.68 13.30 10.21
CA GLY A 84 2.63 14.18 11.37
C GLY A 84 3.94 14.89 11.72
N THR A 85 4.95 14.85 10.86
CA THR A 85 6.30 15.37 11.17
C THR A 85 6.52 16.82 10.75
N GLY A 86 5.76 17.33 9.77
CA GLY A 86 6.03 18.63 9.13
C GLY A 86 7.31 18.67 8.31
N ILE A 87 7.89 17.52 8.00
CA ILE A 87 9.12 17.37 7.20
C ILE A 87 8.80 16.48 6.01
N GLY A 88 9.13 16.94 4.80
CA GLY A 88 9.01 16.15 3.58
C GLY A 88 10.24 15.28 3.39
N ASP A 89 10.03 13.98 3.34
CA ASP A 89 11.05 12.97 3.08
C ASP A 89 10.37 11.70 2.57
N LEU A 90 11.14 10.71 2.10
CA LEU A 90 10.63 9.44 1.57
C LEU A 90 9.87 9.59 0.23
N GLY A 91 8.84 8.80 0.00
CA GLY A 91 8.15 8.67 -1.30
C GLY A 91 8.76 7.59 -2.18
N ASP A 92 9.51 6.67 -1.56
CA ASP A 92 10.33 5.67 -2.23
C ASP A 92 9.52 4.65 -3.02
N VAL A 93 10.14 4.14 -4.10
CA VAL A 93 9.66 3.01 -4.91
C VAL A 93 8.21 3.25 -5.38
N SER A 94 8.01 4.35 -6.09
CA SER A 94 6.68 4.74 -6.55
C SER A 94 6.22 3.90 -7.75
N LEU A 95 4.98 3.41 -7.70
CA LEU A 95 4.31 2.68 -8.77
C LEU A 95 3.09 3.44 -9.27
N LEU A 96 3.01 3.71 -10.58
CA LEU A 96 1.83 4.32 -11.21
C LEU A 96 1.21 3.33 -12.20
N PRO A 97 0.03 2.73 -11.90
CA PRO A 97 -0.70 1.94 -12.87
C PRO A 97 -1.43 2.86 -13.85
N THR A 98 -1.34 2.54 -15.15
CA THR A 98 -1.92 3.35 -16.22
C THR A 98 -2.21 2.54 -17.47
N THR A 99 -3.08 3.06 -18.36
CA THR A 99 -3.30 2.54 -19.72
C THR A 99 -2.45 3.27 -20.77
N ASN A 100 -1.68 4.30 -20.37
CA ASN A 100 -0.82 5.08 -21.25
C ASN A 100 0.64 5.06 -20.76
N PRO A 101 1.58 4.43 -21.47
CA PRO A 101 2.97 4.29 -21.03
C PRO A 101 3.73 5.64 -20.90
N ALA A 102 3.25 6.70 -21.54
CA ALA A 102 3.83 8.04 -21.44
C ALA A 102 3.30 8.86 -20.26
N GLN A 103 2.27 8.36 -19.56
CA GLN A 103 1.64 9.08 -18.46
C GLN A 103 2.57 9.10 -17.23
N ARG A 104 2.68 10.26 -16.58
CA ARG A 104 3.49 10.45 -15.36
C ARG A 104 2.67 11.01 -14.20
N GLU A 105 1.43 11.38 -14.44
CA GLU A 105 0.48 11.87 -13.46
C GLU A 105 -0.96 11.55 -13.87
N VAL A 106 -1.84 11.34 -12.89
CA VAL A 106 -3.26 11.05 -13.13
C VAL A 106 -4.11 11.82 -12.12
N LYS A 107 -5.20 12.39 -12.61
CA LYS A 107 -6.21 13.02 -11.74
C LYS A 107 -7.11 11.99 -11.07
N PHE A 108 -7.63 12.34 -9.92
CA PHE A 108 -8.68 11.60 -9.22
C PHE A 108 -9.66 12.57 -8.55
N ALA A 109 -10.76 12.05 -8.01
CA ALA A 109 -11.69 12.84 -7.20
C ALA A 109 -11.77 12.25 -5.80
N HIS A 110 -11.77 13.07 -4.75
CA HIS A 110 -11.83 12.60 -3.36
C HIS A 110 -13.05 11.71 -3.05
N ARG A 111 -14.19 11.96 -3.71
CA ARG A 111 -15.36 11.06 -3.61
C ARG A 111 -15.14 9.65 -4.14
N ALA A 112 -14.05 9.44 -4.88
CA ALA A 112 -13.66 8.13 -5.42
C ALA A 112 -12.58 7.44 -4.57
N GLU A 113 -12.14 8.09 -3.47
CA GLU A 113 -11.26 7.48 -2.47
C GLU A 113 -12.10 6.78 -1.41
N HIS A 114 -11.60 5.66 -0.95
CA HIS A 114 -12.09 4.98 0.23
C HIS A 114 -10.90 4.49 1.06
N VAL A 115 -10.89 4.85 2.33
CA VAL A 115 -9.78 4.54 3.23
C VAL A 115 -10.30 4.10 4.60
N THR A 116 -9.68 3.06 5.13
CA THR A 116 -9.88 2.56 6.48
C THR A 116 -8.54 2.12 7.04
N PRO A 117 -8.36 1.97 8.35
CA PRO A 117 -7.12 1.43 8.89
C PRO A 117 -6.69 0.13 8.20
N GLY A 118 -5.50 0.13 7.58
CA GLY A 118 -4.97 -1.00 6.84
C GLY A 118 -5.36 -1.11 5.37
N TYR A 119 -6.21 -0.21 4.87
CA TYR A 119 -6.68 -0.26 3.48
C TYR A 119 -6.89 1.13 2.86
N TYR A 120 -6.52 1.26 1.60
CA TYR A 120 -6.79 2.42 0.76
C TYR A 120 -7.28 2.00 -0.62
N SER A 121 -8.22 2.73 -1.20
CA SER A 121 -8.54 2.58 -2.62
C SER A 121 -8.94 3.90 -3.27
N VAL A 122 -8.71 3.99 -4.59
CA VAL A 122 -9.12 5.12 -5.41
C VAL A 122 -9.43 4.69 -6.84
N MET A 123 -10.40 5.34 -7.45
CA MET A 123 -10.63 5.27 -8.90
C MET A 123 -9.95 6.46 -9.57
N LEU A 124 -8.95 6.19 -10.38
CA LEU A 124 -8.23 7.20 -11.16
C LEU A 124 -9.06 7.67 -12.36
N ALA A 125 -8.81 8.88 -12.84
CA ALA A 125 -9.47 9.41 -14.05
C ALA A 125 -9.14 8.61 -15.32
N SER A 126 -8.07 7.84 -15.30
CA SER A 126 -7.73 6.87 -16.36
C SER A 126 -8.63 5.63 -16.39
N GLY A 127 -9.56 5.48 -15.44
CA GLY A 127 -10.40 4.29 -15.28
C GLY A 127 -9.72 3.14 -14.52
N VAL A 128 -8.47 3.30 -14.11
CA VAL A 128 -7.78 2.30 -13.30
C VAL A 128 -8.21 2.44 -11.83
N ARG A 129 -8.68 1.34 -11.23
CA ARG A 129 -8.91 1.26 -9.79
C ARG A 129 -7.65 0.75 -9.11
N VAL A 130 -7.19 1.48 -8.13
CA VAL A 130 -6.07 1.14 -7.26
C VAL A 130 -6.60 0.75 -5.89
N GLU A 131 -6.10 -0.35 -5.34
CA GLU A 131 -6.36 -0.79 -3.97
C GLU A 131 -5.02 -1.16 -3.32
N LEU A 132 -4.83 -0.75 -2.08
CA LEU A 132 -3.59 -0.95 -1.32
C LEU A 132 -3.90 -1.54 0.04
N THR A 133 -3.06 -2.47 0.47
CA THR A 133 -2.94 -2.91 1.86
C THR A 133 -1.47 -3.18 2.19
N ALA A 134 -1.15 -3.47 3.41
CA ALA A 134 0.24 -3.64 3.83
C ALA A 134 0.38 -4.69 4.94
N THR A 135 1.60 -5.22 5.05
CA THR A 135 2.15 -5.85 6.24
C THR A 135 3.24 -4.94 6.82
N GLN A 136 4.04 -5.42 7.75
CA GLN A 136 5.10 -4.62 8.38
C GLN A 136 6.12 -4.07 7.37
N ARG A 137 6.48 -4.87 6.33
CA ARG A 137 7.56 -4.56 5.37
C ARG A 137 7.20 -4.88 3.93
N VAL A 138 5.92 -5.19 3.66
CA VAL A 138 5.45 -5.50 2.30
C VAL A 138 4.19 -4.70 2.01
N ALA A 139 4.21 -3.90 0.95
CA ALA A 139 2.99 -3.32 0.39
C ALA A 139 2.36 -4.31 -0.59
N PHE A 140 1.04 -4.37 -0.57
CA PHE A 140 0.28 -5.21 -1.47
C PHE A 140 -0.72 -4.36 -2.25
N HIS A 141 -0.51 -4.28 -3.55
CA HIS A 141 -1.30 -3.49 -4.49
C HIS A 141 -2.20 -4.40 -5.31
N ARG A 142 -3.39 -3.91 -5.63
CA ARG A 142 -4.33 -4.51 -6.57
C ARG A 142 -4.78 -3.44 -7.56
N TYR A 143 -4.58 -3.71 -8.84
CA TYR A 143 -4.92 -2.80 -9.92
C TYR A 143 -5.95 -3.43 -10.84
N ALA A 144 -7.15 -2.86 -10.92
CA ALA A 144 -8.18 -3.24 -11.89
C ALA A 144 -8.19 -2.21 -13.03
N PHE A 145 -7.94 -2.69 -14.24
CA PHE A 145 -7.91 -1.85 -15.43
C PHE A 145 -9.27 -1.85 -16.14
N PRO A 146 -9.59 -0.81 -16.95
CA PRO A 146 -10.79 -0.81 -17.77
C PRO A 146 -10.86 -2.05 -18.66
N ALA A 147 -12.06 -2.60 -18.86
CA ALA A 147 -12.25 -3.84 -19.62
C ALA A 147 -11.93 -3.69 -21.13
N ASP A 148 -12.01 -2.47 -21.65
CA ASP A 148 -11.68 -2.11 -23.02
C ASP A 148 -10.18 -1.88 -23.27
N ALA A 149 -9.38 -1.78 -22.20
CA ALA A 149 -7.94 -1.67 -22.32
C ALA A 149 -7.33 -3.05 -22.60
N THR A 150 -6.70 -3.23 -23.77
CA THR A 150 -6.02 -4.48 -24.15
C THR A 150 -4.69 -4.66 -23.42
N LYS A 151 -4.02 -3.56 -23.07
CA LYS A 151 -2.76 -3.53 -22.31
C LYS A 151 -2.88 -2.65 -21.07
N GLY A 152 -2.23 -3.08 -20.02
CA GLY A 152 -1.96 -2.26 -18.84
C GLY A 152 -0.46 -2.00 -18.67
N TYR A 153 -0.15 -0.94 -17.96
CA TYR A 153 1.23 -0.56 -17.64
C TYR A 153 1.37 -0.27 -16.16
N VAL A 154 2.53 -0.61 -15.61
CA VAL A 154 2.97 -0.13 -14.30
C VAL A 154 4.27 0.63 -14.50
N ILE A 155 4.28 1.88 -14.12
CA ILE A 155 5.47 2.73 -14.18
C ILE A 155 6.12 2.72 -12.80
N LEU A 156 7.30 2.12 -12.71
CA LEU A 156 8.18 2.24 -11.54
C LEU A 156 8.95 3.54 -11.66
N ASN A 157 8.91 4.38 -10.64
CA ASN A 157 9.70 5.60 -10.59
C ASN A 157 10.52 5.65 -9.29
N LEU A 158 11.84 5.60 -9.44
CA LEU A 158 12.81 5.68 -8.34
C LEU A 158 13.38 7.10 -8.17
N SER A 159 13.08 8.03 -9.11
CA SER A 159 13.55 9.40 -9.01
C SER A 159 12.71 10.28 -8.08
N GLN A 160 11.49 9.83 -7.74
CA GLN A 160 10.58 10.58 -6.88
C GLN A 160 11.09 10.65 -5.44
N GLY A 161 10.88 11.81 -4.83
CA GLY A 161 11.07 12.07 -3.42
C GLY A 161 10.13 13.19 -2.98
N ILE A 162 9.84 13.27 -1.68
CA ILE A 162 8.97 14.26 -1.08
C ILE A 162 9.83 15.31 -0.35
N GLY A 163 9.62 16.59 -0.66
CA GLY A 163 10.24 17.70 0.07
C GLY A 163 11.76 17.70 0.03
N TRP A 164 12.42 17.31 1.11
CA TRP A 164 13.88 17.32 1.23
C TRP A 164 14.56 16.08 0.66
N ASP A 165 13.81 15.01 0.40
CA ASP A 165 14.37 13.80 -0.17
C ASP A 165 15.00 14.06 -1.54
N LYS A 166 16.25 13.67 -1.68
CA LYS A 166 17.03 13.76 -2.93
C LYS A 166 17.66 12.40 -3.20
N MET A 167 17.22 11.76 -4.26
CA MET A 167 17.82 10.52 -4.74
C MET A 167 19.28 10.76 -5.09
N THR A 168 20.18 9.97 -4.52
CA THR A 168 21.64 10.03 -4.76
C THR A 168 22.10 8.91 -5.68
N SER A 169 21.43 7.75 -5.64
CA SER A 169 21.69 6.61 -6.51
C SER A 169 20.47 5.70 -6.54
N CYS A 170 20.20 5.13 -7.69
CA CYS A 170 19.20 4.07 -7.80
C CYS A 170 19.53 3.13 -8.95
N SER A 171 19.00 1.93 -8.92
CA SER A 171 19.00 1.01 -10.04
C SER A 171 17.89 -0.02 -9.87
N PHE A 172 17.40 -0.56 -10.96
CA PHE A 172 16.50 -1.71 -10.95
C PHE A 172 16.84 -2.67 -12.09
N LYS A 173 16.44 -3.92 -11.93
CA LYS A 173 16.53 -4.95 -12.96
C LYS A 173 15.28 -5.82 -12.97
N GLN A 174 14.85 -6.24 -14.12
CA GLN A 174 13.87 -7.30 -14.27
C GLN A 174 14.61 -8.64 -14.14
N GLU A 175 14.35 -9.38 -13.04
CA GLU A 175 15.01 -10.68 -12.78
C GLU A 175 14.33 -11.83 -13.50
N SER A 176 13.00 -11.71 -13.67
CA SER A 176 12.17 -12.71 -14.35
C SER A 176 10.96 -12.03 -14.98
N ALA A 177 10.13 -12.80 -15.68
CA ALA A 177 8.87 -12.28 -16.22
C ALA A 177 7.93 -11.67 -15.15
N LYS A 178 8.13 -11.98 -13.88
CA LYS A 178 7.24 -11.54 -12.79
C LYS A 178 7.96 -10.82 -11.67
N THR A 179 9.27 -10.62 -11.73
CA THR A 179 10.04 -10.09 -10.61
C THR A 179 10.96 -8.96 -11.08
N VAL A 180 10.87 -7.84 -10.38
CA VAL A 180 11.75 -6.69 -10.51
C VAL A 180 12.39 -6.43 -9.15
N SER A 181 13.69 -6.17 -9.11
CA SER A 181 14.38 -5.80 -7.88
C SER A 181 15.28 -4.60 -8.11
N GLY A 182 15.65 -3.95 -7.03
CA GLY A 182 16.52 -2.79 -7.12
C GLY A 182 16.75 -2.10 -5.79
N TYR A 183 17.27 -0.90 -5.89
CA TYR A 183 17.51 -0.05 -4.73
C TYR A 183 17.30 1.42 -5.08
N ARG A 184 17.03 2.20 -4.06
CA ARG A 184 17.04 3.66 -4.08
C ARG A 184 17.78 4.16 -2.85
N MET A 185 18.81 4.97 -3.09
CA MET A 185 19.55 5.66 -2.05
C MET A 185 19.20 7.14 -2.12
N SER A 186 18.99 7.75 -0.97
CA SER A 186 18.65 9.18 -0.91
C SER A 186 19.25 9.84 0.32
N GLN A 187 19.17 11.15 0.34
CA GLN A 187 19.43 12.00 1.49
C GLN A 187 18.34 13.06 1.60
N GLY A 188 17.96 13.34 2.82
CA GLY A 188 16.97 14.34 3.15
C GLY A 188 17.11 14.70 4.62
N TRP A 189 16.13 14.43 5.43
CA TRP A 189 16.25 14.49 6.88
C TRP A 189 17.28 13.48 7.40
N ALA A 190 17.22 12.25 6.91
CA ALA A 190 18.32 11.31 7.09
C ALA A 190 19.44 11.61 6.07
N LYS A 191 20.70 11.58 6.53
CA LYS A 191 21.88 11.85 5.66
C LYS A 191 22.21 10.71 4.72
N ASP A 192 21.83 9.48 5.06
CA ASP A 192 22.05 8.26 4.30
C ASP A 192 20.83 7.36 4.49
N GLN A 193 19.94 7.38 3.51
CA GLN A 193 18.75 6.57 3.47
C GLN A 193 18.90 5.51 2.39
N ARG A 194 18.65 4.27 2.75
CA ARG A 194 18.83 3.11 1.89
C ARG A 194 17.54 2.30 1.84
N VAL A 195 16.98 2.16 0.65
CA VAL A 195 15.80 1.34 0.39
C VAL A 195 16.13 0.35 -0.71
N TYR A 196 16.18 -0.92 -0.36
CA TYR A 196 16.21 -2.05 -1.28
C TYR A 196 14.81 -2.60 -1.43
N PHE A 197 14.45 -3.04 -2.64
CA PHE A 197 13.11 -3.55 -2.89
C PHE A 197 13.12 -4.78 -3.80
N VAL A 198 12.05 -5.56 -3.67
CA VAL A 198 11.63 -6.58 -4.62
C VAL A 198 10.16 -6.36 -4.91
N ALA A 199 9.80 -6.22 -6.19
CA ALA A 199 8.43 -6.17 -6.66
C ALA A 199 8.10 -7.48 -7.39
N GLU A 200 7.05 -8.19 -6.94
CA GLU A 200 6.52 -9.37 -7.61
C GLU A 200 5.14 -9.08 -8.19
N PHE A 201 4.93 -9.51 -9.43
CA PHE A 201 3.68 -9.36 -10.19
C PHE A 201 2.96 -10.71 -10.29
N SER A 202 1.63 -10.70 -10.14
CA SER A 202 0.82 -11.93 -10.24
C SER A 202 0.82 -12.55 -11.64
N GLN A 203 1.08 -11.75 -12.67
CA GLN A 203 1.18 -12.18 -14.05
C GLN A 203 2.46 -11.64 -14.71
N PRO A 204 2.88 -12.19 -15.87
CA PRO A 204 4.07 -11.72 -16.57
C PRO A 204 3.97 -10.26 -16.98
N VAL A 205 5.05 -9.52 -16.77
CA VAL A 205 5.24 -8.14 -17.24
C VAL A 205 6.49 -8.08 -18.12
N LYS A 206 6.53 -7.14 -19.04
CA LYS A 206 7.65 -6.89 -19.92
C LYS A 206 8.14 -5.45 -19.75
N LEU A 207 9.41 -5.28 -19.48
CA LEU A 207 10.05 -3.96 -19.49
C LEU A 207 10.08 -3.43 -20.93
N GLU A 208 9.30 -2.40 -21.23
CA GLU A 208 9.25 -1.75 -22.55
C GLU A 208 10.17 -0.54 -22.64
N SER A 209 10.41 0.15 -21.50
CA SER A 209 11.28 1.31 -21.43
C SER A 209 11.99 1.38 -20.09
N ASN A 210 13.26 1.75 -20.15
CA ASN A 210 14.11 2.01 -18.99
C ASN A 210 14.81 3.37 -19.18
N GLU A 211 14.44 4.36 -18.37
CA GLU A 211 15.02 5.69 -18.40
C GLU A 211 16.16 5.75 -17.38
N ARG A 212 17.37 5.36 -17.80
CA ARG A 212 18.62 5.44 -17.00
C ARG A 212 18.50 4.80 -15.61
N ASP A 213 17.86 3.64 -15.51
CA ASP A 213 17.61 2.90 -14.27
C ASP A 213 16.85 3.69 -13.19
N THR A 214 16.20 4.81 -13.57
CA THR A 214 15.39 5.62 -12.67
C THR A 214 13.89 5.39 -12.87
N ILE A 215 13.46 5.20 -14.12
CA ILE A 215 12.05 4.97 -14.46
C ILE A 215 11.95 3.74 -15.37
N GLY A 216 11.15 2.77 -14.95
CA GLY A 216 10.84 1.57 -15.74
C GLY A 216 9.35 1.53 -16.10
N VAL A 217 9.05 1.25 -17.37
CA VAL A 217 7.68 1.04 -17.87
C VAL A 217 7.48 -0.45 -18.11
N PHE A 218 6.66 -1.07 -17.30
CA PHE A 218 6.35 -2.50 -17.38
C PHE A 218 4.96 -2.69 -17.98
N ALA A 219 4.90 -3.30 -19.16
CA ALA A 219 3.67 -3.64 -19.86
C ALA A 219 3.21 -5.05 -19.53
N PHE A 220 1.91 -5.27 -19.55
CA PHE A 220 1.30 -6.59 -19.47
C PHE A 220 0.00 -6.62 -20.30
N ASP A 221 -0.38 -7.82 -20.72
CA ASP A 221 -1.67 -8.01 -21.39
C ASP A 221 -2.78 -7.93 -20.33
N ASN A 222 -3.70 -6.99 -20.52
CA ASN A 222 -4.82 -6.83 -19.60
C ASN A 222 -5.77 -8.00 -19.76
N ALA A 223 -5.85 -8.82 -18.73
CA ALA A 223 -6.78 -9.93 -18.65
C ALA A 223 -7.99 -9.53 -17.79
N GLU A 224 -8.99 -10.39 -17.71
CA GLU A 224 -10.19 -10.17 -16.88
C GLU A 224 -9.88 -10.04 -15.39
N GLN A 225 -8.72 -10.51 -14.95
CA GLN A 225 -8.29 -10.49 -13.55
C GLN A 225 -7.43 -9.26 -13.25
N PRO A 226 -7.64 -8.61 -12.08
CA PRO A 226 -6.77 -7.52 -11.64
C PRO A 226 -5.31 -7.95 -11.52
N LEU A 227 -4.40 -7.05 -11.88
CA LEU A 227 -2.98 -7.22 -11.59
C LEU A 227 -2.73 -7.03 -10.10
N LEU A 228 -2.10 -8.02 -9.46
CA LEU A 228 -1.62 -7.91 -8.09
C LEU A 228 -0.10 -7.66 -8.11
N VAL A 229 0.37 -6.78 -7.23
CA VAL A 229 1.79 -6.47 -7.08
C VAL A 229 2.14 -6.44 -5.60
N LYS A 230 3.15 -7.21 -5.21
CA LYS A 230 3.75 -7.14 -3.87
C LYS A 230 5.06 -6.36 -3.96
N VAL A 231 5.30 -5.46 -3.04
CA VAL A 231 6.56 -4.72 -2.94
C VAL A 231 7.13 -4.91 -1.55
N GLY A 232 8.11 -5.80 -1.42
CA GLY A 232 8.88 -5.98 -0.20
C GLY A 232 10.02 -4.98 -0.14
N ILE A 233 10.26 -4.39 1.03
CA ILE A 233 11.35 -3.43 1.25
C ILE A 233 12.29 -3.88 2.36
N SER A 234 13.51 -3.37 2.31
CA SER A 234 14.53 -3.53 3.36
C SER A 234 15.53 -2.38 3.31
N ALA A 235 16.04 -1.95 4.46
CA ALA A 235 17.15 -1.02 4.55
C ALA A 235 18.54 -1.71 4.43
N VAL A 236 18.56 -3.05 4.28
CA VAL A 236 19.81 -3.86 4.35
C VAL A 236 20.21 -4.38 2.98
N SER A 237 19.33 -5.10 2.28
CA SER A 237 19.61 -5.68 0.97
C SER A 237 18.35 -6.10 0.21
N VAL A 238 18.50 -6.38 -1.08
CA VAL A 238 17.45 -6.98 -1.94
C VAL A 238 17.04 -8.35 -1.42
N GLU A 239 18.00 -9.16 -0.96
CA GLU A 239 17.75 -10.50 -0.40
C GLU A 239 16.87 -10.41 0.84
N ASN A 240 17.12 -9.43 1.73
CA ASN A 240 16.29 -9.20 2.90
C ASN A 240 14.89 -8.68 2.53
N ALA A 241 14.77 -7.84 1.52
CA ALA A 241 13.46 -7.42 1.00
C ALA A 241 12.66 -8.64 0.50
N ARG A 242 13.32 -9.56 -0.19
CA ARG A 242 12.72 -10.83 -0.65
C ARG A 242 12.31 -11.73 0.51
N LEU A 243 13.17 -11.88 1.52
CA LEU A 243 12.85 -12.66 2.72
C LEU A 243 11.67 -12.07 3.50
N ASN A 244 11.58 -10.74 3.60
CA ASN A 244 10.43 -10.06 4.21
C ASN A 244 9.14 -10.43 3.47
N MET A 245 9.14 -10.36 2.14
CA MET A 245 7.99 -10.71 1.32
C MET A 245 7.59 -12.17 1.49
N GLN A 246 8.53 -13.10 1.45
CA GLN A 246 8.28 -14.54 1.60
C GLN A 246 7.70 -14.89 2.98
N LYS A 247 8.12 -14.19 4.03
CA LYS A 247 7.64 -14.43 5.40
C LYS A 247 6.28 -13.79 5.68
N GLU A 248 6.09 -12.55 5.23
CA GLU A 248 4.93 -11.77 5.62
C GLU A 248 3.75 -11.95 4.66
N LEU A 249 4.04 -12.17 3.37
CA LEU A 249 3.02 -12.26 2.33
C LEU A 249 3.36 -13.37 1.30
N PRO A 250 3.39 -14.65 1.70
CA PRO A 250 3.75 -15.76 0.80
C PRO A 250 2.71 -15.99 -0.31
N GLY A 251 1.44 -15.72 -0.04
CA GLY A 251 0.29 -15.95 -0.95
C GLY A 251 -0.12 -14.69 -1.73
N TRP A 252 -1.16 -14.85 -2.55
CA TRP A 252 -1.73 -13.80 -3.38
C TRP A 252 -3.18 -13.44 -2.98
N ASP A 253 -3.62 -13.81 -1.77
CA ASP A 253 -4.96 -13.48 -1.27
C ASP A 253 -4.98 -12.05 -0.72
N PHE A 254 -5.33 -11.11 -1.59
CA PHE A 254 -5.44 -9.69 -1.25
C PHE A 254 -6.50 -9.42 -0.16
N ARG A 255 -7.64 -10.13 -0.21
CA ARG A 255 -8.70 -9.92 0.76
C ARG A 255 -8.30 -10.36 2.15
N ASN A 256 -7.61 -11.50 2.24
CA ASN A 256 -7.07 -11.98 3.50
C ASN A 256 -6.03 -11.01 4.08
N ALA A 257 -5.14 -10.45 3.24
CA ALA A 257 -4.18 -9.44 3.69
C ALA A 257 -4.86 -8.18 4.25
N VAL A 258 -5.92 -7.68 3.59
CA VAL A 258 -6.74 -6.57 4.10
C VAL A 258 -7.36 -6.91 5.45
N ALA A 259 -7.92 -8.11 5.61
CA ALA A 259 -8.52 -8.55 6.87
C ALA A 259 -7.47 -8.61 8.00
N GLN A 260 -6.29 -9.16 7.73
CA GLN A 260 -5.20 -9.21 8.70
C GLN A 260 -4.72 -7.82 9.12
N ALA A 261 -4.53 -6.88 8.18
CA ALA A 261 -4.14 -5.50 8.47
C ALA A 261 -5.19 -4.80 9.35
N LYS A 262 -6.48 -5.01 9.06
CA LYS A 262 -7.59 -4.51 9.88
C LYS A 262 -7.57 -5.10 11.27
N ASP A 263 -7.33 -6.41 11.41
CA ASP A 263 -7.27 -7.09 12.71
C ASP A 263 -6.08 -6.60 13.55
N GLU A 264 -4.93 -6.31 12.94
CA GLU A 264 -3.79 -5.71 13.63
C GLU A 264 -4.15 -4.33 14.19
N TRP A 265 -4.80 -3.46 13.39
CA TRP A 265 -5.29 -2.18 13.84
C TRP A 265 -6.34 -2.31 14.94
N ASN A 266 -7.30 -3.23 14.78
CA ASN A 266 -8.34 -3.42 15.79
C ASN A 266 -7.76 -3.87 17.13
N ARG A 267 -6.72 -4.69 17.12
CA ARG A 267 -6.00 -5.11 18.34
C ARG A 267 -5.35 -3.93 19.05
N GLU A 268 -4.70 -3.03 18.31
CA GLU A 268 -4.08 -1.84 18.89
C GLU A 268 -5.14 -0.85 19.42
N LEU A 269 -6.16 -0.57 18.65
CA LEU A 269 -7.24 0.35 19.03
C LEU A 269 -8.04 -0.17 20.23
N SER A 270 -8.18 -1.48 20.39
CA SER A 270 -8.91 -2.09 21.51
C SER A 270 -8.22 -1.97 22.87
N LYS A 271 -6.95 -1.54 22.91
CA LYS A 271 -6.22 -1.34 24.18
C LYS A 271 -6.86 -0.27 25.08
N ILE A 272 -7.61 0.67 24.48
CA ILE A 272 -8.37 1.69 25.20
C ILE A 272 -9.81 1.68 24.68
N ALA A 273 -10.74 1.15 25.47
CA ALA A 273 -12.16 1.13 25.17
C ALA A 273 -12.90 2.16 26.04
N ILE A 274 -13.49 3.17 25.40
CA ILE A 274 -14.29 4.19 26.08
C ILE A 274 -15.76 3.84 25.91
N LYS A 275 -16.49 3.77 27.03
CA LYS A 275 -17.95 3.69 27.03
C LYS A 275 -18.50 5.07 27.43
N THR A 276 -19.19 5.72 26.52
CA THR A 276 -19.95 6.93 26.81
C THR A 276 -21.40 6.55 27.14
N GLN A 277 -21.98 7.23 28.12
CA GLN A 277 -23.42 7.13 28.41
C GLN A 277 -24.21 8.00 27.48
#